data_bebed894da7a106df565730e26c7c924
#
_entry.id   bebed894da7a106df565730e26c7c924
#
_cell.length_a   1.000
_cell.length_b   1.000
_cell.length_c   1.000
_cell.angle_alpha   90.00
_cell.angle_beta   90.00
_cell.angle_gamma   90.00
#
_symmetry.space_group_name_H-M   'P 1'
#
loop_
_entity.id
_entity.type
_entity.pdbx_description
1 polymer ?
#
loop_
_entity_poly.entity_id
_entity_poly.type
_entity_poly.pdbx_seq_one_letter_code
_entity_poly.pdbx_strand_id
1 'polypeptide(L)'
;MKTQQFLTTKELADLLRVKERKIYELAGAGEIPCRRVTGKLLFPSDEIDAWLGGSALVSANPAKELPHVIAGSHDPLLDWAIRESRCGIATFFDGSINGLDELQHGHAMAAGIHLVENNGQDWNHSFVKERFADAPLVLMEWAKRQQGMIISPKLQNITSLGDLKGKRIAQRQPTAGAHILFNHMIAANGYSATDFDISSELSRTETEAAVAVAS
;
A
#
# COMPACT_ATOMS: atom_id res chain seq x y z
N MET A 1 -27.99 -12.78 -27.57
CA MET A 1 -26.53 -12.89 -27.56
C MET A 1 -26.00 -11.84 -28.54
N LYS A 2 -25.29 -10.81 -28.08
CA LYS A 2 -24.59 -9.89 -29.00
C LYS A 2 -23.42 -10.63 -29.64
N THR A 3 -23.40 -10.75 -30.96
CA THR A 3 -22.27 -11.31 -31.69
C THR A 3 -21.09 -10.38 -31.50
N GLN A 4 -20.03 -10.82 -30.84
CA GLN A 4 -18.81 -10.04 -30.67
C GLN A 4 -18.18 -9.79 -32.03
N GLN A 5 -18.06 -8.53 -32.42
CA GLN A 5 -17.50 -8.11 -33.69
C GLN A 5 -16.02 -7.74 -33.47
N PHE A 6 -15.16 -8.18 -34.37
CA PHE A 6 -13.73 -7.93 -34.31
C PHE A 6 -13.30 -7.03 -35.47
N LEU A 7 -12.48 -6.05 -35.21
CA LEU A 7 -11.80 -5.22 -36.20
C LEU A 7 -10.45 -5.84 -36.56
N THR A 8 -10.08 -5.73 -37.82
CA THR A 8 -8.72 -6.03 -38.26
C THR A 8 -7.80 -4.82 -37.98
N THR A 9 -6.48 -5.02 -38.10
CA THR A 9 -5.48 -3.94 -37.94
C THR A 9 -5.78 -2.76 -38.88
N LYS A 10 -6.20 -3.05 -40.12
CA LYS A 10 -6.52 -2.04 -41.10
C LYS A 10 -7.78 -1.25 -40.74
N GLU A 11 -8.86 -1.94 -40.39
CA GLU A 11 -10.12 -1.29 -39.99
C GLU A 11 -9.93 -0.42 -38.74
N LEU A 12 -9.12 -0.86 -37.77
CA LEU A 12 -8.81 -0.06 -36.59
C LEU A 12 -7.90 1.12 -36.92
N ALA A 13 -6.94 0.96 -37.83
CA ALA A 13 -6.10 2.05 -38.31
C ALA A 13 -6.93 3.14 -39.02
N ASP A 14 -7.88 2.71 -39.84
CA ASP A 14 -8.80 3.60 -40.51
C ASP A 14 -9.73 4.31 -39.51
N LEU A 15 -10.28 3.60 -38.55
CA LEU A 15 -11.12 4.16 -37.47
C LEU A 15 -10.38 5.23 -36.66
N LEU A 16 -9.13 4.95 -36.25
CA LEU A 16 -8.29 5.87 -35.46
C LEU A 16 -7.57 6.94 -36.32
N ARG A 17 -7.69 6.86 -37.64
CA ARG A 17 -6.99 7.75 -38.60
C ARG A 17 -5.46 7.74 -38.41
N VAL A 18 -4.89 6.57 -38.14
CA VAL A 18 -3.45 6.36 -38.02
C VAL A 18 -2.94 5.33 -39.02
N LYS A 19 -1.64 5.20 -39.17
CA LYS A 19 -1.04 4.14 -40.01
C LYS A 19 -1.09 2.78 -39.25
N GLU A 20 -1.26 1.68 -39.96
CA GLU A 20 -1.27 0.32 -39.43
C GLU A 20 -0.04 0.03 -38.52
N ARG A 21 1.12 0.58 -38.93
CA ARG A 21 2.34 0.49 -38.09
C ARG A 21 2.12 0.96 -36.66
N LYS A 22 1.38 2.07 -36.45
CA LYS A 22 1.08 2.60 -35.11
C LYS A 22 0.20 1.64 -34.31
N ILE A 23 -0.72 0.94 -34.99
CA ILE A 23 -1.54 -0.10 -34.34
C ILE A 23 -0.67 -1.26 -33.86
N TYR A 24 0.31 -1.70 -34.67
CA TYR A 24 1.25 -2.75 -34.24
C TYR A 24 2.11 -2.30 -33.05
N GLU A 25 2.55 -1.05 -33.02
CA GLU A 25 3.31 -0.47 -31.89
C GLU A 25 2.46 -0.46 -30.63
N LEU A 26 1.22 0.05 -30.68
CA LEU A 26 0.29 0.08 -29.55
C LEU A 26 -0.05 -1.33 -29.04
N ALA A 27 -0.31 -2.27 -29.96
CA ALA A 27 -0.58 -3.66 -29.58
C ALA A 27 0.65 -4.36 -28.98
N GLY A 28 1.84 -4.06 -29.49
CA GLY A 28 3.11 -4.57 -28.94
C GLY A 28 3.46 -4.01 -27.57
N ALA A 29 3.10 -2.76 -27.31
CA ALA A 29 3.23 -2.10 -26.02
C ALA A 29 2.11 -2.50 -25.01
N GLY A 30 1.07 -3.21 -25.45
CA GLY A 30 -0.07 -3.54 -24.60
C GLY A 30 -1.01 -2.37 -24.30
N GLU A 31 -0.90 -1.29 -25.07
CA GLU A 31 -1.66 -0.05 -24.86
C GLU A 31 -3.07 -0.08 -25.48
N ILE A 32 -3.38 -1.11 -26.27
CA ILE A 32 -4.66 -1.28 -26.96
C ILE A 32 -5.20 -2.72 -26.80
N PRO A 33 -6.50 -2.89 -26.50
CA PRO A 33 -7.09 -4.23 -26.37
C PRO A 33 -6.99 -5.00 -27.69
N CYS A 34 -6.33 -6.16 -27.68
CA CYS A 34 -6.22 -7.02 -28.85
C CYS A 34 -6.20 -8.52 -28.52
N ARG A 35 -6.49 -9.36 -29.50
CA ARG A 35 -6.36 -10.81 -29.45
C ARG A 35 -5.49 -11.29 -30.61
N ARG A 36 -4.60 -12.23 -30.36
CA ARG A 36 -3.81 -12.87 -31.43
C ARG A 36 -4.41 -14.22 -31.77
N VAL A 37 -4.98 -14.30 -32.96
CA VAL A 37 -5.61 -15.52 -33.45
C VAL A 37 -4.95 -15.90 -34.78
N THR A 38 -4.42 -17.11 -34.89
CA THR A 38 -3.73 -17.63 -36.10
C THR A 38 -2.69 -16.66 -36.69
N GLY A 39 -1.94 -15.97 -35.80
CA GLY A 39 -0.89 -15.03 -36.22
C GLY A 39 -1.38 -13.63 -36.61
N LYS A 40 -2.68 -13.39 -36.66
CA LYS A 40 -3.28 -12.08 -36.92
C LYS A 40 -3.72 -11.39 -35.63
N LEU A 41 -3.61 -10.05 -35.58
CA LEU A 41 -4.20 -9.25 -34.52
C LEU A 41 -5.66 -8.97 -34.86
N LEU A 42 -6.54 -9.20 -33.89
CA LEU A 42 -7.95 -8.88 -33.92
C LEU A 42 -8.30 -8.02 -32.72
N PHE A 43 -9.14 -7.03 -32.92
CA PHE A 43 -9.49 -6.01 -31.91
C PHE A 43 -11.00 -6.08 -31.65
N PRO A 44 -11.44 -6.53 -30.44
CA PRO A 44 -12.87 -6.57 -30.11
C PRO A 44 -13.46 -5.17 -30.13
N SER A 45 -14.52 -4.95 -30.93
CA SER A 45 -15.09 -3.61 -31.15
C SER A 45 -15.61 -2.97 -29.87
N ASP A 46 -16.24 -3.75 -29.00
CA ASP A 46 -16.76 -3.31 -27.72
C ASP A 46 -15.64 -2.88 -26.75
N GLU A 47 -14.52 -3.58 -26.74
CA GLU A 47 -13.34 -3.21 -25.95
C GLU A 47 -12.64 -1.95 -26.52
N ILE A 48 -12.64 -1.79 -27.84
CA ILE A 48 -12.09 -0.59 -28.51
C ILE A 48 -12.98 0.63 -28.23
N ASP A 49 -14.29 0.49 -28.32
CA ASP A 49 -15.22 1.58 -28.00
C ASP A 49 -15.07 2.05 -26.56
N ALA A 50 -14.93 1.12 -25.63
CA ALA A 50 -14.70 1.43 -24.23
C ALA A 50 -13.32 2.10 -24.00
N TRP A 51 -12.27 1.64 -24.69
CA TRP A 51 -10.94 2.25 -24.64
C TRP A 51 -10.95 3.69 -25.19
N LEU A 52 -11.66 3.93 -26.28
CA LEU A 52 -11.86 5.28 -26.85
C LEU A 52 -12.69 6.19 -25.95
N GLY A 53 -13.65 5.65 -25.22
CA GLY A 53 -14.49 6.38 -24.26
C GLY A 53 -13.77 6.85 -23.01
N GLY A 54 -12.48 6.59 -22.87
CA GLY A 54 -11.69 6.97 -21.69
C GLY A 54 -12.01 6.13 -20.43
N SER A 55 -12.88 5.14 -20.56
CA SER A 55 -12.95 4.06 -19.60
C SER A 55 -11.68 3.22 -19.81
N ALA A 56 -10.69 3.43 -18.98
CA ALA A 56 -9.58 2.51 -18.90
C ALA A 56 -10.16 1.13 -18.55
N LEU A 57 -10.53 0.37 -19.60
CA LEU A 57 -10.60 -1.06 -19.40
C LEU A 57 -9.21 -1.45 -18.95
N VAL A 58 -9.17 -1.96 -17.74
CA VAL A 58 -8.03 -2.73 -17.28
C VAL A 58 -7.73 -3.66 -18.44
N SER A 59 -6.70 -3.31 -19.22
CA SER A 59 -6.17 -4.16 -20.26
C SER A 59 -6.09 -5.55 -19.61
N ALA A 60 -6.75 -6.54 -20.20
CA ALA A 60 -6.49 -7.92 -19.88
C ALA A 60 -5.10 -8.30 -20.44
N ASN A 61 -4.09 -7.59 -20.03
CA ASN A 61 -2.82 -8.19 -19.72
C ASN A 61 -3.17 -9.29 -18.73
N PRO A 62 -2.75 -10.56 -18.92
CA PRO A 62 -2.84 -11.54 -17.83
C PRO A 62 -2.31 -10.79 -16.62
N ALA A 63 -3.18 -10.53 -15.65
CA ALA A 63 -2.91 -9.64 -14.53
C ALA A 63 -1.50 -9.99 -14.08
N LYS A 64 -0.57 -9.02 -14.15
CA LYS A 64 0.82 -9.28 -13.78
C LYS A 64 0.69 -9.92 -12.42
N GLU A 65 0.99 -11.20 -12.35
CA GLU A 65 0.75 -12.00 -11.16
C GLU A 65 1.51 -11.28 -10.06
N LEU A 66 0.78 -10.68 -9.13
CA LEU A 66 1.41 -9.94 -8.03
C LEU A 66 2.21 -10.96 -7.22
N PRO A 67 3.40 -10.60 -6.78
CA PRO A 67 4.18 -11.51 -5.96
C PRO A 67 3.41 -11.85 -4.68
N HIS A 68 3.51 -13.10 -4.23
CA HIS A 68 2.90 -13.55 -2.99
C HIS A 68 3.65 -12.95 -1.78
N VAL A 69 3.55 -11.64 -1.65
CA VAL A 69 4.17 -10.84 -0.60
C VAL A 69 3.11 -10.02 0.11
N ILE A 70 3.13 -10.01 1.43
CA ILE A 70 2.45 -9.04 2.27
C ILE A 70 3.50 -8.06 2.79
N ALA A 71 3.33 -6.79 2.48
CA ALA A 71 4.19 -5.72 2.94
C ALA A 71 3.55 -4.94 4.12
N GLY A 72 4.28 -3.99 4.68
CA GLY A 72 3.71 -3.02 5.59
C GLY A 72 4.15 -3.13 7.03
N SER A 73 3.23 -2.91 7.94
CA SER A 73 3.50 -2.93 9.36
C SER A 73 3.54 -4.35 9.90
N HIS A 74 4.54 -4.63 10.74
CA HIS A 74 4.57 -5.88 11.49
C HIS A 74 3.36 -5.99 12.41
N ASP A 75 2.73 -7.16 12.41
CA ASP A 75 1.68 -7.54 13.33
C ASP A 75 1.89 -8.98 13.80
N PRO A 76 2.08 -9.23 15.11
CA PRO A 76 2.35 -10.57 15.61
C PRO A 76 1.28 -11.61 15.32
N LEU A 77 -0.01 -11.18 15.25
CA LEU A 77 -1.11 -12.07 14.92
C LEU A 77 -1.08 -12.44 13.42
N LEU A 78 -0.81 -11.48 12.56
CA LEU A 78 -0.68 -11.71 11.13
C LEU A 78 0.53 -12.60 10.81
N ASP A 79 1.68 -12.32 11.40
CA ASP A 79 2.89 -13.12 11.26
C ASP A 79 2.68 -14.57 11.73
N TRP A 80 2.02 -14.75 12.87
CA TRP A 80 1.62 -16.07 13.33
C TRP A 80 0.67 -16.77 12.36
N ALA A 81 -0.38 -16.08 11.87
CA ALA A 81 -1.37 -16.66 10.97
C ALA A 81 -0.75 -17.09 9.64
N ILE A 82 0.17 -16.29 9.08
CA ILE A 82 0.89 -16.64 7.84
C ILE A 82 1.72 -17.90 8.04
N ARG A 83 2.45 -18.00 9.15
CA ARG A 83 3.27 -19.19 9.43
C ARG A 83 2.43 -20.44 9.64
N GLU A 84 1.36 -20.35 10.43
CA GLU A 84 0.49 -21.50 10.73
C GLU A 84 -0.30 -21.98 9.51
N SER A 85 -0.74 -21.06 8.66
CA SER A 85 -1.48 -21.41 7.44
C SER A 85 -0.63 -22.10 6.37
N ARG A 86 0.70 -21.95 6.44
CA ARG A 86 1.64 -22.48 5.42
C ARG A 86 1.27 -22.06 3.99
N CYS A 87 0.68 -20.89 3.84
CA CYS A 87 0.16 -20.40 2.55
C CYS A 87 1.26 -20.00 1.54
N GLY A 88 2.53 -20.03 1.93
CA GLY A 88 3.65 -19.68 1.04
C GLY A 88 3.79 -18.19 0.77
N ILE A 89 3.11 -17.34 1.53
CA ILE A 89 3.21 -15.89 1.42
C ILE A 89 4.47 -15.41 2.15
N ALA A 90 5.31 -14.63 1.46
CA ALA A 90 6.44 -13.96 2.06
C ALA A 90 6.00 -12.64 2.74
N THR A 91 6.78 -12.17 3.70
CA THR A 91 6.49 -10.92 4.42
C THR A 91 7.62 -9.91 4.25
N PHE A 92 7.26 -8.65 4.05
CA PHE A 92 8.17 -7.52 4.01
C PHE A 92 7.63 -6.41 4.94
N PHE A 93 8.01 -6.46 6.22
CA PHE A 93 7.49 -5.56 7.24
C PHE A 93 8.47 -4.42 7.53
N ASP A 94 8.32 -3.29 6.85
CA ASP A 94 9.13 -2.08 7.04
C ASP A 94 8.28 -0.82 7.26
N GLY A 95 7.09 -0.98 7.82
CA GLY A 95 6.19 0.11 8.21
C GLY A 95 4.99 0.30 7.28
N SER A 96 3.96 0.95 7.81
CA SER A 96 2.67 1.11 7.13
C SER A 96 2.78 1.88 5.81
N ILE A 97 3.54 2.96 5.77
CA ILE A 97 3.72 3.77 4.55
C ILE A 97 4.48 2.98 3.49
N ASN A 98 5.58 2.34 3.86
CA ASN A 98 6.31 1.46 2.94
C ASN A 98 5.43 0.35 2.37
N GLY A 99 4.54 -0.22 3.18
CA GLY A 99 3.60 -1.22 2.72
C GLY A 99 2.65 -0.71 1.64
N LEU A 100 2.14 0.52 1.77
CA LEU A 100 1.34 1.16 0.74
C LEU A 100 2.16 1.44 -0.54
N ASP A 101 3.42 1.85 -0.40
CA ASP A 101 4.32 2.10 -1.51
C ASP A 101 4.62 0.79 -2.28
N GLU A 102 4.92 -0.30 -1.57
CA GLU A 102 5.14 -1.62 -2.19
C GLU A 102 3.90 -2.14 -2.90
N LEU A 103 2.71 -1.95 -2.32
CA LEU A 103 1.45 -2.30 -2.94
C LEU A 103 1.20 -1.48 -4.22
N GLN A 104 1.45 -0.18 -4.17
CA GLN A 104 1.28 0.75 -5.30
C GLN A 104 2.21 0.41 -6.48
N HIS A 105 3.44 -0.01 -6.20
CA HIS A 105 4.40 -0.43 -7.22
C HIS A 105 4.19 -1.87 -7.72
N GLY A 106 3.23 -2.61 -7.17
CA GLY A 106 2.98 -4.00 -7.53
C GLY A 106 4.06 -4.97 -7.06
N HIS A 107 4.76 -4.63 -5.99
CA HIS A 107 5.76 -5.47 -5.32
C HIS A 107 5.16 -6.31 -4.18
N ALA A 108 3.90 -6.08 -3.84
CA ALA A 108 3.14 -6.84 -2.86
C ALA A 108 1.70 -7.04 -3.33
N MET A 109 1.07 -8.13 -2.91
CA MET A 109 -0.34 -8.41 -3.16
C MET A 109 -1.26 -7.83 -2.08
N ALA A 110 -0.71 -7.54 -0.91
CA ALA A 110 -1.43 -6.96 0.21
C ALA A 110 -0.50 -6.11 1.08
N ALA A 111 -1.07 -5.18 1.85
CA ALA A 111 -0.33 -4.38 2.82
C ALA A 111 -1.04 -4.34 4.18
N GLY A 112 -0.30 -4.62 5.24
CA GLY A 112 -0.75 -4.40 6.62
C GLY A 112 -0.47 -2.95 7.04
N ILE A 113 -1.50 -2.22 7.47
CA ILE A 113 -1.37 -0.81 7.83
C ILE A 113 -2.11 -0.46 9.13
N HIS A 114 -1.61 0.53 9.86
CA HIS A 114 -2.27 1.14 11.01
C HIS A 114 -1.88 2.62 11.09
N LEU A 115 -2.54 3.44 10.29
CA LEU A 115 -2.28 4.87 10.14
C LEU A 115 -3.44 5.66 10.74
N VAL A 116 -3.15 6.45 11.76
CA VAL A 116 -4.14 7.31 12.41
C VAL A 116 -4.50 8.46 11.48
N GLU A 117 -5.79 8.76 11.35
CA GLU A 117 -6.29 9.91 10.60
C GLU A 117 -6.09 11.22 11.38
N ASN A 118 -6.17 12.34 10.69
CA ASN A 118 -5.98 13.66 11.29
C ASN A 118 -6.97 13.97 12.44
N ASN A 119 -8.15 13.36 12.45
CA ASN A 119 -9.14 13.49 13.51
C ASN A 119 -8.81 12.67 14.77
N GLY A 120 -7.79 11.82 14.72
CA GLY A 120 -7.36 10.97 15.84
C GLY A 120 -8.31 9.84 16.20
N GLN A 121 -9.39 9.62 15.46
CA GLN A 121 -10.43 8.63 15.75
C GLN A 121 -10.52 7.55 14.67
N ASP A 122 -10.36 7.94 13.42
CA ASP A 122 -10.40 7.05 12.27
C ASP A 122 -9.01 6.58 11.87
N TRP A 123 -8.97 5.52 11.05
CA TRP A 123 -7.74 4.85 10.67
C TRP A 123 -7.74 4.44 9.21
N ASN A 124 -6.59 4.60 8.54
CA ASN A 124 -6.24 4.02 7.25
C ASN A 124 -6.99 4.56 6.02
N HIS A 125 -8.24 4.99 6.16
CA HIS A 125 -9.15 5.22 5.04
C HIS A 125 -8.66 6.32 4.08
N SER A 126 -8.26 7.50 4.60
CA SER A 126 -7.81 8.61 3.75
C SER A 126 -6.53 8.26 3.01
N PHE A 127 -5.59 7.61 3.68
CA PHE A 127 -4.32 7.17 3.08
C PHE A 127 -4.52 6.20 1.92
N VAL A 128 -5.47 5.26 2.06
CA VAL A 128 -5.80 4.30 1.00
C VAL A 128 -6.56 4.99 -0.13
N LYS A 129 -7.56 5.82 0.20
CA LYS A 129 -8.37 6.53 -0.79
C LYS A 129 -7.53 7.47 -1.65
N GLU A 130 -6.58 8.20 -1.04
CA GLU A 130 -5.72 9.14 -1.76
C GLU A 130 -4.81 8.44 -2.77
N ARG A 131 -4.26 7.27 -2.39
CA ARG A 131 -3.29 6.55 -3.23
C ARG A 131 -3.92 5.59 -4.23
N PHE A 132 -5.11 5.07 -3.94
CA PHE A 132 -5.72 3.96 -4.67
C PHE A 132 -7.16 4.25 -5.11
N ALA A 133 -7.52 5.52 -5.34
CA ALA A 133 -8.90 5.92 -5.68
C ALA A 133 -9.53 5.12 -6.82
N ASP A 134 -8.72 4.77 -7.84
CA ASP A 134 -9.16 4.08 -9.05
C ASP A 134 -8.65 2.63 -9.14
N ALA A 135 -8.01 2.13 -8.08
CA ALA A 135 -7.48 0.78 -8.07
C ALA A 135 -8.52 -0.24 -7.56
N PRO A 136 -8.57 -1.46 -8.14
CA PRO A 136 -9.44 -2.54 -7.65
C PRO A 136 -8.89 -3.12 -6.34
N LEU A 137 -9.00 -2.36 -5.26
CA LEU A 137 -8.45 -2.67 -3.94
C LEU A 137 -9.56 -2.73 -2.90
N VAL A 138 -9.43 -3.64 -1.95
CA VAL A 138 -10.34 -3.78 -0.81
C VAL A 138 -9.58 -3.48 0.47
N LEU A 139 -10.12 -2.56 1.29
CA LEU A 139 -9.64 -2.33 2.64
C LEU A 139 -10.46 -3.18 3.62
N MET A 140 -9.80 -4.07 4.35
CA MET A 140 -10.44 -4.96 5.32
C MET A 140 -9.92 -4.69 6.74
N GLU A 141 -10.80 -4.71 7.72
CA GLU A 141 -10.39 -4.76 9.13
C GLU A 141 -9.82 -6.16 9.44
N TRP A 142 -8.55 -6.20 9.82
CA TRP A 142 -7.88 -7.43 10.22
C TRP A 142 -8.06 -7.70 11.71
N ALA A 143 -7.73 -6.73 12.54
CA ALA A 143 -7.80 -6.85 13.99
C ALA A 143 -7.84 -5.46 14.65
N LYS A 144 -8.31 -5.42 15.89
CA LYS A 144 -8.20 -4.25 16.76
C LYS A 144 -6.93 -4.38 17.61
N ARG A 145 -6.11 -3.33 17.59
CA ARG A 145 -4.86 -3.28 18.31
C ARG A 145 -4.96 -2.24 19.43
N GLN A 146 -4.59 -2.64 20.65
CA GLN A 146 -4.27 -1.68 21.70
C GLN A 146 -2.78 -1.35 21.63
N GLN A 147 -2.46 -0.08 21.55
CA GLN A 147 -1.09 0.39 21.44
C GLN A 147 -0.76 1.30 22.64
N GLY A 148 0.41 1.13 23.19
CA GLY A 148 0.88 1.90 24.33
C GLY A 148 2.37 2.19 24.25
N MET A 149 2.86 3.01 25.18
CA MET A 149 4.28 3.29 25.33
C MET A 149 4.93 2.31 26.29
N ILE A 150 6.09 1.81 25.91
CA ILE A 150 6.94 1.02 26.80
C ILE A 150 7.76 2.01 27.63
N ILE A 151 7.68 1.87 28.94
CA ILE A 151 8.39 2.72 29.89
C ILE A 151 9.51 1.91 30.56
N SER A 152 10.70 2.49 30.60
CA SER A 152 11.83 1.88 31.31
C SER A 152 11.49 1.68 32.81
N PRO A 153 11.80 0.53 33.40
CA PRO A 153 11.59 0.31 34.83
C PRO A 153 12.40 1.28 35.73
N LYS A 154 13.38 1.96 35.18
CA LYS A 154 14.15 3.00 35.86
C LYS A 154 13.34 4.32 36.03
N LEU A 155 12.28 4.50 35.27
CA LEU A 155 11.39 5.67 35.35
C LEU A 155 10.18 5.32 36.23
N GLN A 156 9.89 6.20 37.16
CA GLN A 156 8.73 6.08 38.05
C GLN A 156 7.75 7.21 37.83
N ASN A 157 6.48 6.97 38.15
CA ASN A 157 5.41 7.99 38.09
C ASN A 157 5.16 8.57 36.70
N ILE A 158 5.36 7.79 35.63
CA ILE A 158 4.98 8.14 34.28
C ILE A 158 3.53 7.71 34.05
N THR A 159 2.61 8.66 34.02
CA THR A 159 1.17 8.44 33.86
C THR A 159 0.59 9.14 32.65
N SER A 160 1.32 10.12 32.14
CA SER A 160 0.91 10.92 30.98
C SER A 160 2.07 11.17 30.02
N LEU A 161 1.73 11.63 28.82
CA LEU A 161 2.72 12.03 27.81
C LEU A 161 3.59 13.20 28.33
N GLY A 162 3.01 14.10 29.13
CA GLY A 162 3.72 15.24 29.71
C GLY A 162 4.85 14.86 30.66
N ASP A 163 4.74 13.71 31.34
CA ASP A 163 5.78 13.21 32.26
C ASP A 163 7.06 12.74 31.52
N LEU A 164 6.96 12.61 30.21
CA LEU A 164 8.07 12.22 29.33
C LEU A 164 8.88 13.42 28.83
N LYS A 165 8.49 14.65 29.12
CA LYS A 165 9.27 15.84 28.73
C LYS A 165 10.71 15.74 29.22
N GLY A 166 11.65 15.99 28.31
CA GLY A 166 13.08 15.88 28.59
C GLY A 166 13.57 14.44 28.88
N LYS A 167 12.72 13.44 28.74
CA LYS A 167 13.14 12.03 28.79
C LYS A 167 13.53 11.56 27.41
N ARG A 168 14.50 10.64 27.37
CA ARG A 168 14.94 10.01 26.12
C ARG A 168 13.85 9.11 25.56
N ILE A 169 13.50 9.34 24.29
CA ILE A 169 12.48 8.60 23.56
C ILE A 169 13.16 7.77 22.46
N ALA A 170 13.05 6.45 22.53
CA ALA A 170 13.39 5.56 21.42
C ALA A 170 12.27 5.61 20.40
N GLN A 171 12.57 6.08 19.19
CA GLN A 171 11.56 6.22 18.14
C GLN A 171 11.65 5.13 17.09
N ARG A 172 10.51 4.88 16.44
CA ARG A 172 10.41 4.05 15.24
C ARG A 172 10.75 4.88 14.01
N GLN A 173 11.08 4.20 12.90
CA GLN A 173 11.29 4.87 11.62
C GLN A 173 10.07 5.68 11.17
N PRO A 174 10.23 6.73 10.36
CA PRO A 174 9.14 7.64 9.97
C PRO A 174 7.96 6.97 9.24
N THR A 175 8.21 5.86 8.54
CA THR A 175 7.21 5.09 7.81
C THR A 175 6.36 4.17 8.69
N ALA A 176 6.74 4.00 9.96
CA ALA A 176 6.00 3.18 10.90
C ALA A 176 4.74 3.90 11.41
N GLY A 177 3.61 3.20 11.45
CA GLY A 177 2.37 3.73 12.02
C GLY A 177 2.51 4.17 13.49
N ALA A 178 3.37 3.52 14.27
CA ALA A 178 3.67 3.91 15.65
C ALA A 178 4.36 5.28 15.75
N HIS A 179 5.24 5.63 14.79
CA HIS A 179 5.85 6.95 14.73
C HIS A 179 4.82 8.03 14.38
N ILE A 180 3.96 7.74 13.40
CA ILE A 180 2.88 8.65 12.99
C ILE A 180 1.91 8.89 14.15
N LEU A 181 1.52 7.82 14.85
CA LEU A 181 0.65 7.91 16.02
C LEU A 181 1.29 8.74 17.14
N PHE A 182 2.57 8.53 17.45
CA PHE A 182 3.28 9.32 18.46
C PHE A 182 3.28 10.82 18.11
N ASN A 183 3.61 11.17 16.88
CA ASN A 183 3.58 12.55 16.42
C ASN A 183 2.17 13.17 16.49
N HIS A 184 1.15 12.41 16.14
CA HIS A 184 -0.24 12.84 16.29
C HIS A 184 -0.58 13.09 17.78
N MET A 185 -0.20 12.16 18.67
CA MET A 185 -0.47 12.28 20.10
C MET A 185 0.22 13.48 20.74
N ILE A 186 1.50 13.75 20.44
CA ILE A 186 2.20 14.92 20.99
C ILE A 186 1.55 16.20 20.50
N ALA A 187 1.20 16.31 19.23
CA ALA A 187 0.54 17.49 18.67
C ALA A 187 -0.86 17.69 19.28
N ALA A 188 -1.67 16.65 19.42
CA ALA A 188 -3.00 16.71 20.02
C ALA A 188 -2.98 17.13 21.50
N ASN A 189 -1.88 16.91 22.20
CA ASN A 189 -1.67 17.35 23.59
C ASN A 189 -0.92 18.71 23.70
N GLY A 190 -0.72 19.43 22.58
CA GLY A 190 -0.08 20.73 22.56
C GLY A 190 1.43 20.69 22.77
N TYR A 191 2.06 19.54 22.51
CA TYR A 191 3.51 19.39 22.58
C TYR A 191 4.12 19.40 21.17
N SER A 192 5.44 19.61 21.13
CA SER A 192 6.25 19.47 19.92
C SER A 192 7.34 18.42 20.13
N ALA A 193 7.95 17.95 19.05
CA ALA A 193 9.06 17.00 19.12
C ALA A 193 10.24 17.54 19.95
N THR A 194 10.43 18.85 20.00
CA THR A 194 11.49 19.53 20.78
C THR A 194 11.26 19.50 22.29
N ASP A 195 10.07 19.15 22.76
CA ASP A 195 9.79 18.95 24.19
C ASP A 195 10.39 17.66 24.73
N PHE A 196 10.87 16.77 23.86
CA PHE A 196 11.38 15.46 24.19
C PHE A 196 12.82 15.27 23.73
N ASP A 197 13.60 14.45 24.40
CA ASP A 197 14.91 14.01 23.93
C ASP A 197 14.75 12.80 23.00
N ILE A 198 14.46 13.07 21.72
CA ILE A 198 14.22 12.03 20.74
C ILE A 198 15.55 11.47 20.23
N SER A 199 15.77 10.17 20.40
CA SER A 199 16.97 9.49 19.92
C SER A 199 17.14 9.63 18.41
N SER A 200 18.36 9.88 17.95
CA SER A 200 18.71 9.84 16.52
C SER A 200 18.74 8.40 15.96
N GLU A 201 18.86 7.40 16.83
CA GLU A 201 18.83 5.99 16.45
C GLU A 201 17.38 5.55 16.25
N LEU A 202 17.11 4.92 15.09
CA LEU A 202 15.78 4.47 14.73
C LEU A 202 15.63 2.97 15.00
N SER A 203 14.58 2.60 15.70
CA SER A 203 14.19 1.19 15.85
C SER A 203 13.30 0.78 14.67
N ARG A 204 13.66 -0.30 13.97
CA ARG A 204 12.89 -0.83 12.84
C ARG A 204 11.78 -1.80 13.25
N THR A 205 11.91 -2.41 14.44
CA THR A 205 10.93 -3.35 14.98
C THR A 205 10.49 -2.93 16.38
N GLU A 206 9.36 -3.44 16.84
CA GLU A 206 8.89 -3.27 18.22
C GLU A 206 9.88 -3.86 19.23
N THR A 207 10.51 -4.98 18.86
CA THR A 207 11.54 -5.64 19.70
C THR A 207 12.77 -4.75 19.87
N GLU A 208 13.25 -4.13 18.78
CA GLU A 208 14.37 -3.18 18.87
C GLU A 208 14.02 -1.97 19.74
N ALA A 209 12.81 -1.44 19.62
CA ALA A 209 12.34 -0.35 20.48
C ALA A 209 12.30 -0.78 21.95
N ALA A 210 11.82 -1.99 22.25
CA ALA A 210 11.80 -2.53 23.60
C ALA A 210 13.22 -2.72 24.17
N VAL A 211 14.16 -3.21 23.37
CA VAL A 211 15.58 -3.34 23.77
C VAL A 211 16.19 -1.97 24.05
N ALA A 212 15.95 -0.97 23.20
CA ALA A 212 16.44 0.40 23.40
C ALA A 212 15.91 1.05 24.68
N VAL A 213 14.67 0.71 25.08
CA VAL A 213 14.08 1.21 26.34
C VAL A 213 14.62 0.46 27.58
N ALA A 214 14.98 -0.81 27.41
CA ALA A 214 15.50 -1.63 28.50
C ALA A 214 16.98 -1.33 28.85
N SER A 215 17.73 -0.77 27.90
CA SER A 215 19.17 -0.43 28.03
C SER A 215 19.38 0.84 28.81
#